data_99cc5fbfe1aed001630a684694697912
#
_entry.id   99cc5fbfe1aed001630a684694697912
#
_cell.length_a   1.000
_cell.length_b   1.000
_cell.length_c   1.000
_cell.angle_alpha   90.00
_cell.angle_beta   90.00
_cell.angle_gamma   90.00
#
_symmetry.space_group_name_H-M   'P 1'
#
loop_
_entity.id
_entity.type
_entity.pdbx_description
1 polymer ?
#
loop_
_entity_poly.entity_id
_entity_poly.type
_entity_poly.pdbx_seq_one_letter_code
_entity_poly.pdbx_strand_id
1 'polypeptide(L)'
;MGHGYMLQIIPQEATYRPTPQQMTDMVKFLAERLEIGGDWSVGGEDELSTQTAISHLRAACQSSSGGTEAIVSFQDLVSGSLFGYEFDSPEPDENYWADELKIYLTATPFPWCDWEYEEAACPACGQRFSQIGEILDEIRLTGDLVLCPCGAKTLPEDLKKSPGVNLAQLAIVFTGNRGWLYEVKNDRDAIKDEEFLSTIEELLGTKVDVIAVGY
;
A
#
# COMPACT_ATOMS: atom_id res chain seq x y z
N MET A 1 23.70 6.96 2.25
CA MET A 1 22.73 5.87 2.33
C MET A 1 21.37 6.55 2.25
N GLY A 2 20.67 6.38 1.13
CA GLY A 2 19.31 6.91 0.97
C GLY A 2 18.38 6.06 1.84
N HIS A 3 17.60 6.69 2.69
CA HIS A 3 16.55 6.00 3.43
C HIS A 3 15.31 5.98 2.52
N GLY A 4 14.89 4.80 2.12
CA GLY A 4 13.60 4.61 1.47
C GLY A 4 12.48 4.74 2.50
N TYR A 5 11.31 5.21 2.03
CA TYR A 5 10.12 5.33 2.88
C TYR A 5 8.95 4.64 2.21
N MET A 6 8.13 3.98 3.03
CA MET A 6 6.85 3.44 2.63
C MET A 6 5.77 4.06 3.49
N LEU A 7 4.71 4.55 2.87
CA LEU A 7 3.53 5.05 3.55
C LEU A 7 2.35 4.17 3.15
N GLN A 8 1.67 3.62 4.13
CA GLN A 8 0.49 2.78 3.93
C GLN A 8 -0.72 3.49 4.51
N ILE A 9 -1.73 3.76 3.69
CA ILE A 9 -3.02 4.31 4.11
C ILE A 9 -4.04 3.19 4.01
N ILE A 10 -4.64 2.82 5.13
CA ILE A 10 -5.55 1.68 5.24
C ILE A 10 -6.83 2.05 5.99
N PRO A 11 -8.00 1.52 5.61
CA PRO A 11 -9.21 1.66 6.40
C PRO A 11 -9.06 1.05 7.79
N GLN A 12 -9.63 1.71 8.81
CA GLN A 12 -9.66 1.18 10.18
C GLN A 12 -10.51 -0.09 10.32
N GLU A 13 -11.51 -0.23 9.48
CA GLU A 13 -12.33 -1.45 9.42
C GLU A 13 -11.64 -2.51 8.56
N ALA A 14 -11.19 -3.60 9.17
CA ALA A 14 -10.41 -4.66 8.51
C ALA A 14 -11.11 -5.27 7.28
N THR A 15 -12.42 -5.40 7.31
CA THR A 15 -13.24 -5.98 6.24
C THR A 15 -13.78 -4.94 5.27
N TYR A 16 -13.39 -3.66 5.42
CA TYR A 16 -13.83 -2.60 4.53
C TYR A 16 -13.45 -2.91 3.08
N ARG A 17 -14.43 -2.81 2.20
CA ARG A 17 -14.25 -2.94 0.76
C ARG A 17 -14.95 -1.79 0.06
N PRO A 18 -14.24 -1.00 -0.75
CA PRO A 18 -14.85 0.15 -1.42
C PRO A 18 -15.90 -0.31 -2.45
N THR A 19 -16.92 0.49 -2.62
CA THR A 19 -17.83 0.33 -3.75
C THR A 19 -17.11 0.69 -5.06
N PRO A 20 -17.57 0.22 -6.24
CA PRO A 20 -17.00 0.58 -7.54
C PRO A 20 -16.95 2.11 -7.76
N GLN A 21 -17.90 2.86 -7.20
CA GLN A 21 -17.92 4.32 -7.31
C GLN A 21 -16.84 4.96 -6.43
N GLN A 22 -16.73 4.55 -5.16
CA GLN A 22 -15.69 5.03 -4.26
C GLN A 22 -14.28 4.76 -4.80
N MET A 23 -14.06 3.55 -5.35
CA MET A 23 -12.80 3.22 -6.01
C MET A 23 -12.52 4.13 -7.20
N THR A 24 -13.53 4.41 -8.03
CA THR A 24 -13.40 5.33 -9.17
C THR A 24 -13.00 6.72 -8.72
N ASP A 25 -13.69 7.26 -7.71
CA ASP A 25 -13.49 8.64 -7.25
C ASP A 25 -12.12 8.76 -6.55
N MET A 26 -11.73 7.75 -5.79
CA MET A 26 -10.40 7.68 -5.15
C MET A 26 -9.26 7.65 -6.20
N VAL A 27 -9.35 6.77 -7.21
CA VAL A 27 -8.30 6.68 -8.24
C VAL A 27 -8.19 7.97 -9.05
N LYS A 28 -9.32 8.60 -9.38
CA LYS A 28 -9.32 9.92 -10.04
C LYS A 28 -8.66 10.98 -9.19
N PHE A 29 -9.02 11.06 -7.92
CA PHE A 29 -8.41 12.00 -6.98
C PHE A 29 -6.90 11.79 -6.91
N LEU A 30 -6.44 10.54 -6.75
CA LEU A 30 -5.01 10.21 -6.71
C LEU A 30 -4.32 10.60 -8.02
N ALA A 31 -4.92 10.28 -9.16
CA ALA A 31 -4.35 10.61 -10.47
C ALA A 31 -4.26 12.11 -10.70
N GLU A 32 -5.27 12.88 -10.34
CA GLU A 32 -5.28 14.34 -10.44
C GLU A 32 -4.28 14.98 -9.46
N ARG A 33 -4.29 14.54 -8.20
CA ARG A 33 -3.44 15.09 -7.13
C ARG A 33 -1.96 14.84 -7.36
N LEU A 34 -1.63 13.69 -7.99
CA LEU A 34 -0.27 13.22 -8.24
C LEU A 34 0.14 13.41 -9.72
N GLU A 35 -0.70 14.06 -10.52
CA GLU A 35 -0.45 14.31 -11.95
C GLU A 35 -0.13 13.03 -12.76
N ILE A 36 -0.81 11.92 -12.42
CA ILE A 36 -0.62 10.63 -13.09
C ILE A 36 -1.29 10.66 -14.47
N GLY A 37 -0.49 10.69 -15.53
CA GLY A 37 -0.97 10.77 -16.91
C GLY A 37 -1.35 9.41 -17.53
N GLY A 38 -0.89 8.29 -16.99
CA GLY A 38 -1.05 6.96 -17.56
C GLY A 38 -0.09 5.95 -16.94
N ASP A 39 0.18 4.88 -17.69
CA ASP A 39 1.21 3.87 -17.35
C ASP A 39 0.93 3.08 -16.06
N TRP A 40 -0.35 2.78 -15.83
CA TRP A 40 -0.75 1.87 -14.79
C TRP A 40 -0.46 0.41 -15.19
N SER A 41 -0.03 -0.37 -14.21
CA SER A 41 0.01 -1.84 -14.30
C SER A 41 -1.07 -2.42 -13.40
N VAL A 42 -1.96 -3.24 -13.92
CA VAL A 42 -3.05 -3.86 -13.17
C VAL A 42 -3.17 -5.34 -13.52
N GLY A 43 -2.99 -6.21 -12.53
CA GLY A 43 -3.16 -7.65 -12.73
C GLY A 43 -2.23 -8.28 -13.78
N GLY A 44 -1.06 -7.65 -14.01
CA GLY A 44 -0.06 -8.09 -14.98
C GLY A 44 -0.26 -7.52 -16.40
N GLU A 45 -1.21 -6.63 -16.60
CA GLU A 45 -1.35 -5.82 -17.82
C GLU A 45 -0.70 -4.45 -17.58
N ASP A 46 0.25 -4.07 -18.43
CA ASP A 46 1.05 -2.85 -18.33
C ASP A 46 0.56 -1.75 -19.29
N GLU A 47 1.08 -0.55 -19.10
CA GLU A 47 0.83 0.63 -19.94
C GLU A 47 -0.65 1.01 -20.07
N LEU A 48 -1.42 0.79 -19.01
CA LEU A 48 -2.84 1.09 -19.00
C LEU A 48 -3.10 2.57 -18.74
N SER A 49 -4.08 3.15 -19.45
CA SER A 49 -4.59 4.47 -19.11
C SER A 49 -5.26 4.46 -17.73
N THR A 50 -5.30 5.61 -17.05
CA THR A 50 -6.03 5.76 -15.78
C THR A 50 -7.48 5.27 -15.88
N GLN A 51 -8.16 5.53 -17.01
CA GLN A 51 -9.53 5.08 -17.22
C GLN A 51 -9.65 3.55 -17.32
N THR A 52 -8.68 2.89 -17.94
CA THR A 52 -8.62 1.42 -18.02
C THR A 52 -8.33 0.83 -16.65
N ALA A 53 -7.36 1.37 -15.93
CA ALA A 53 -7.05 0.95 -14.54
C ALA A 53 -8.28 1.08 -13.61
N ILE A 54 -9.04 2.19 -13.71
CA ILE A 54 -10.30 2.35 -12.98
C ILE A 54 -11.29 1.22 -13.34
N SER A 55 -11.38 0.84 -14.60
CA SER A 55 -12.30 -0.21 -15.02
C SER A 55 -11.95 -1.56 -14.41
N HIS A 56 -10.66 -1.92 -14.36
CA HIS A 56 -10.15 -3.13 -13.73
C HIS A 56 -10.41 -3.14 -12.22
N LEU A 57 -10.07 -2.05 -11.53
CA LEU A 57 -10.29 -1.91 -10.09
C LEU A 57 -11.78 -1.96 -9.72
N ARG A 58 -12.65 -1.36 -10.52
CA ARG A 58 -14.12 -1.46 -10.33
C ARG A 58 -14.62 -2.89 -10.44
N ALA A 59 -14.12 -3.63 -11.42
CA ALA A 59 -14.47 -5.05 -11.58
C ALA A 59 -13.99 -5.87 -10.36
N ALA A 60 -12.79 -5.59 -9.86
CA ALA A 60 -12.25 -6.23 -8.66
C ALA A 60 -13.09 -5.93 -7.39
N CYS A 61 -13.65 -4.73 -7.26
CA CYS A 61 -14.55 -4.41 -6.13
C CYS A 61 -15.83 -5.26 -6.13
N GLN A 62 -16.27 -5.73 -7.28
CA GLN A 62 -17.47 -6.57 -7.44
C GLN A 62 -17.15 -8.06 -7.29
N SER A 63 -15.89 -8.44 -7.40
CA SER A 63 -15.46 -9.83 -7.25
C SER A 63 -15.39 -10.19 -5.78
N SER A 64 -16.04 -11.29 -5.39
CA SER A 64 -15.94 -11.83 -4.03
C SER A 64 -14.75 -12.79 -3.86
N SER A 65 -14.03 -13.09 -4.93
CA SER A 65 -12.91 -14.04 -4.94
C SER A 65 -11.69 -13.43 -5.62
N GLY A 66 -10.57 -13.46 -4.93
CA GLY A 66 -9.30 -12.95 -5.41
C GLY A 66 -9.07 -11.46 -5.09
N GLY A 67 -7.81 -11.08 -5.10
CA GLY A 67 -7.33 -9.72 -4.94
C GLY A 67 -6.84 -9.15 -6.25
N THR A 68 -6.55 -7.85 -6.25
CA THR A 68 -5.89 -7.18 -7.37
C THR A 68 -4.94 -6.11 -6.85
N GLU A 69 -3.93 -5.83 -7.64
CA GLU A 69 -2.97 -4.76 -7.41
C GLU A 69 -2.96 -3.85 -8.63
N ALA A 70 -2.95 -2.54 -8.38
CA ALA A 70 -2.68 -1.54 -9.39
C ALA A 70 -1.44 -0.76 -8.98
N ILE A 71 -0.48 -0.63 -9.89
CA ILE A 71 0.79 0.04 -9.65
C ILE A 71 0.98 1.15 -10.67
N VAL A 72 1.51 2.28 -10.23
CA VAL A 72 2.01 3.34 -11.11
C VAL A 72 3.34 3.85 -10.57
N SER A 73 4.34 3.95 -11.45
CA SER A 73 5.65 4.48 -11.12
C SER A 73 5.77 5.94 -11.55
N PHE A 74 6.38 6.77 -10.70
CA PHE A 74 6.57 8.22 -10.92
C PHE A 74 7.99 8.55 -11.37
N GLN A 75 8.53 7.85 -12.36
CA GLN A 75 9.92 8.06 -12.79
C GLN A 75 10.20 9.46 -13.36
N ASP A 76 9.20 10.15 -13.88
CA ASP A 76 9.37 11.42 -14.61
C ASP A 76 9.01 12.68 -13.81
N LEU A 77 8.60 12.61 -12.56
CA LEU A 77 8.28 13.78 -11.73
C LEU A 77 9.49 14.48 -11.10
N VAL A 78 10.69 14.23 -11.62
CA VAL A 78 11.96 14.78 -11.08
C VAL A 78 12.09 16.28 -11.29
N SER A 79 11.32 16.93 -12.16
CA SER A 79 11.53 18.33 -12.55
C SER A 79 10.48 19.32 -12.06
N GLY A 80 9.48 18.91 -11.33
CA GLY A 80 8.41 19.82 -10.90
C GLY A 80 8.32 19.90 -9.38
N SER A 81 8.46 21.12 -8.86
CA SER A 81 8.18 21.45 -7.46
C SER A 81 6.71 21.20 -7.13
N LEU A 82 6.32 19.95 -6.85
CA LEU A 82 4.97 19.66 -6.40
C LEU A 82 4.63 20.34 -5.06
N PHE A 83 5.65 20.72 -4.27
CA PHE A 83 5.46 21.35 -2.95
C PHE A 83 6.56 22.37 -2.56
N GLY A 84 7.19 23.05 -3.52
CA GLY A 84 8.08 24.17 -3.20
C GLY A 84 9.41 23.80 -2.56
N TYR A 85 9.87 22.56 -2.65
CA TYR A 85 11.21 22.17 -2.27
C TYR A 85 12.06 21.97 -3.53
N GLU A 86 12.96 22.91 -3.79
CA GLU A 86 14.08 22.69 -4.70
C GLU A 86 15.04 21.72 -3.99
N PHE A 87 15.08 20.48 -4.43
CA PHE A 87 16.22 19.62 -4.14
C PHE A 87 17.29 19.90 -5.18
N ASP A 88 18.44 20.43 -4.76
CA ASP A 88 19.69 20.25 -5.50
C ASP A 88 19.97 18.73 -5.52
N SER A 89 19.41 18.05 -6.51
CA SER A 89 19.65 16.63 -6.71
C SER A 89 21.05 16.46 -7.30
N PRO A 90 21.98 15.76 -6.62
CA PRO A 90 23.12 15.22 -7.31
C PRO A 90 22.62 14.27 -8.42
N GLU A 91 23.40 14.13 -9.49
CA GLU A 91 23.09 13.28 -10.64
C GLU A 91 22.43 11.96 -10.19
N PRO A 92 21.41 11.45 -10.92
CA PRO A 92 20.70 10.25 -10.53
C PRO A 92 21.69 9.09 -10.44
N ASP A 93 21.96 8.65 -9.22
CA ASP A 93 22.71 7.44 -8.95
C ASP A 93 21.89 6.26 -9.51
N GLU A 94 22.51 5.30 -10.18
CA GLU A 94 21.83 4.16 -10.82
C GLU A 94 20.99 3.29 -9.86
N ASN A 95 21.02 3.62 -8.57
CA ASN A 95 20.25 2.98 -7.50
C ASN A 95 19.03 3.80 -7.02
N TYR A 96 18.55 4.78 -7.78
CA TYR A 96 17.33 5.51 -7.41
C TYR A 96 16.12 4.59 -7.51
N TRP A 97 15.54 4.28 -6.37
CA TRP A 97 14.24 3.61 -6.30
C TRP A 97 13.19 4.54 -6.89
N ALA A 98 12.46 4.04 -7.89
CA ALA A 98 11.35 4.79 -8.46
C ALA A 98 10.29 5.02 -7.38
N ASP A 99 9.78 6.25 -7.26
CA ASP A 99 8.62 6.51 -6.44
C ASP A 99 7.43 5.77 -7.06
N GLU A 100 6.69 5.00 -6.25
CA GLU A 100 5.56 4.19 -6.72
C GLU A 100 4.32 4.47 -5.87
N LEU A 101 3.16 4.45 -6.52
CA LEU A 101 1.87 4.31 -5.88
C LEU A 101 1.32 2.91 -6.18
N LYS A 102 0.96 2.18 -5.14
CA LYS A 102 0.30 0.88 -5.25
C LYS A 102 -1.07 0.92 -4.57
N ILE A 103 -2.08 0.40 -5.24
CA ILE A 103 -3.41 0.23 -4.69
C ILE A 103 -3.67 -1.26 -4.61
N TYR A 104 -3.78 -1.79 -3.39
CA TYR A 104 -4.08 -3.18 -3.13
C TYR A 104 -5.54 -3.35 -2.75
N LEU A 105 -6.19 -4.31 -3.38
CA LEU A 105 -7.48 -4.82 -2.94
C LEU A 105 -7.33 -6.33 -2.73
N THR A 106 -7.19 -6.75 -1.48
CA THR A 106 -6.93 -8.15 -1.12
C THR A 106 -8.22 -8.97 -1.02
N ALA A 107 -8.12 -10.28 -1.19
CA ALA A 107 -9.25 -11.20 -1.11
C ALA A 107 -9.83 -11.28 0.31
N THR A 108 -8.94 -11.30 1.31
CA THR A 108 -9.26 -11.35 2.75
C THR A 108 -8.52 -10.22 3.46
N PRO A 109 -8.89 -9.86 4.70
CA PRO A 109 -8.11 -8.92 5.49
C PRO A 109 -6.65 -9.32 5.56
N PHE A 110 -5.76 -8.43 5.18
CA PHE A 110 -4.34 -8.66 5.09
C PHE A 110 -3.60 -7.84 6.15
N PRO A 111 -2.54 -8.37 6.78
CA PRO A 111 -1.76 -7.63 7.77
C PRO A 111 -0.87 -6.57 7.10
N TRP A 112 -1.08 -5.31 7.46
CA TRP A 112 -0.27 -4.17 7.08
C TRP A 112 0.49 -3.68 8.30
N CYS A 113 1.80 -3.53 8.20
CA CYS A 113 2.61 -3.09 9.33
C CYS A 113 3.93 -2.48 8.88
N ASP A 114 4.61 -1.90 9.82
CA ASP A 114 6.03 -1.67 9.80
C ASP A 114 6.77 -3.01 9.70
N TRP A 115 7.87 -3.07 9.01
CA TRP A 115 8.67 -4.24 8.56
C TRP A 115 8.95 -5.35 9.59
N GLU A 116 8.51 -5.22 10.83
CA GLU A 116 8.74 -6.18 11.90
C GLU A 116 7.78 -7.39 11.87
N TYR A 117 7.57 -7.99 10.71
CA TYR A 117 6.98 -9.34 10.63
C TYR A 117 7.84 -10.43 11.31
N GLU A 118 9.02 -10.06 11.80
CA GLU A 118 9.90 -10.99 12.51
C GLU A 118 9.22 -11.67 13.70
N GLU A 119 8.15 -11.09 14.23
CA GLU A 119 7.38 -11.67 15.33
C GLU A 119 6.11 -12.42 14.94
N ALA A 120 5.79 -12.55 13.65
CA ALA A 120 4.64 -13.37 13.27
C ALA A 120 4.87 -14.82 13.65
N ALA A 121 3.87 -15.42 14.30
CA ALA A 121 3.97 -16.78 14.78
C ALA A 121 2.73 -17.62 14.46
N CYS A 122 2.93 -18.90 14.28
CA CYS A 122 1.87 -19.86 14.08
C CYS A 122 0.95 -19.91 15.32
N PRO A 123 -0.36 -19.72 15.17
CA PRO A 123 -1.30 -19.77 16.30
C PRO A 123 -1.40 -21.16 16.92
N ALA A 124 -1.11 -22.24 16.16
CA ALA A 124 -1.23 -23.61 16.63
C ALA A 124 -0.03 -24.07 17.48
N CYS A 125 1.21 -23.73 17.07
CA CYS A 125 2.40 -24.23 17.77
C CYS A 125 3.28 -23.13 18.36
N GLY A 126 3.03 -21.85 18.04
CA GLY A 126 3.81 -20.73 18.52
C GLY A 126 5.16 -20.55 17.80
N GLN A 127 5.47 -21.39 16.80
CA GLN A 127 6.69 -21.25 16.04
C GLN A 127 6.70 -19.91 15.28
N ARG A 128 7.78 -19.16 15.41
CA ARG A 128 7.99 -17.93 14.62
C ARG A 128 8.33 -18.30 13.18
N PHE A 129 7.82 -17.48 12.26
CA PHE A 129 8.15 -17.59 10.85
C PHE A 129 9.42 -16.79 10.57
N SER A 130 10.39 -17.41 9.92
CA SER A 130 11.46 -16.70 9.23
C SER A 130 10.95 -16.27 7.86
N GLN A 131 11.30 -15.06 7.43
CA GLN A 131 10.93 -14.53 6.12
C GLN A 131 9.40 -14.46 5.88
N ILE A 132 8.64 -14.17 6.93
CA ILE A 132 7.18 -14.08 6.81
C ILE A 132 6.75 -13.03 5.78
N GLY A 133 7.50 -11.95 5.63
CA GLY A 133 7.24 -10.90 4.63
C GLY A 133 7.19 -11.46 3.22
N GLU A 134 8.16 -12.28 2.82
CA GLU A 134 8.20 -12.90 1.48
C GLU A 134 6.98 -13.83 1.26
N ILE A 135 6.65 -14.65 2.27
CA ILE A 135 5.48 -15.53 2.20
C ILE A 135 4.19 -14.72 2.08
N LEU A 136 4.07 -13.63 2.83
CA LEU A 136 2.88 -12.78 2.78
C LEU A 136 2.80 -12.04 1.45
N ASP A 137 3.89 -11.60 0.86
CA ASP A 137 3.91 -10.95 -0.45
C ASP A 137 3.38 -11.88 -1.54
N GLU A 138 3.77 -13.16 -1.52
CA GLU A 138 3.29 -14.16 -2.48
C GLU A 138 1.78 -14.41 -2.38
N ILE A 139 1.23 -14.41 -1.17
CA ILE A 139 -0.19 -14.78 -0.93
C ILE A 139 -1.11 -13.58 -0.78
N ARG A 140 -0.60 -12.36 -0.80
CA ARG A 140 -1.36 -11.12 -0.55
C ARG A 140 -2.61 -10.99 -1.42
N LEU A 141 -2.48 -11.30 -2.69
CA LEU A 141 -3.58 -11.17 -3.65
C LEU A 141 -4.44 -12.44 -3.74
N THR A 142 -3.85 -13.61 -3.54
CA THR A 142 -4.54 -14.88 -3.68
C THR A 142 -5.40 -15.21 -2.46
N GLY A 143 -5.05 -14.70 -1.30
CA GLY A 143 -5.69 -15.06 -0.02
C GLY A 143 -5.39 -16.50 0.40
N ASP A 144 -4.28 -17.07 -0.10
CA ASP A 144 -3.85 -18.42 0.26
C ASP A 144 -3.46 -18.54 1.75
N LEU A 145 -3.40 -19.76 2.22
CA LEU A 145 -3.08 -20.05 3.61
C LEU A 145 -1.56 -20.07 3.82
N VAL A 146 -1.11 -19.46 4.92
CA VAL A 146 0.26 -19.62 5.41
C VAL A 146 0.46 -21.04 5.93
N LEU A 147 1.47 -21.74 5.43
CA LEU A 147 1.83 -23.10 5.83
C LEU A 147 2.91 -23.07 6.91
N CYS A 148 2.60 -23.62 8.09
CA CYS A 148 3.60 -23.80 9.13
C CYS A 148 4.30 -25.16 8.99
N PRO A 149 5.59 -25.29 9.30
CA PRO A 149 6.29 -26.58 9.37
C PRO A 149 5.63 -27.61 10.30
N CYS A 150 4.83 -27.18 11.27
CA CYS A 150 4.04 -28.10 12.11
C CYS A 150 2.84 -28.72 11.38
N GLY A 151 2.58 -28.36 10.13
CA GLY A 151 1.45 -28.81 9.31
C GLY A 151 0.18 -27.97 9.44
N ALA A 152 0.16 -26.97 10.32
CA ALA A 152 -0.98 -26.06 10.43
C ALA A 152 -1.06 -25.14 9.20
N LYS A 153 -2.30 -24.89 8.75
CA LYS A 153 -2.65 -23.93 7.72
C LYS A 153 -3.42 -22.78 8.37
N THR A 154 -2.98 -21.57 8.13
CA THR A 154 -3.48 -20.39 8.84
C THR A 154 -3.75 -19.26 7.86
N LEU A 155 -4.87 -18.58 8.01
CA LEU A 155 -5.10 -17.33 7.27
C LEU A 155 -4.10 -16.26 7.72
N PRO A 156 -3.66 -15.35 6.82
CA PRO A 156 -2.77 -14.25 7.20
C PRO A 156 -3.30 -13.43 8.38
N GLU A 157 -4.60 -13.21 8.43
CA GLU A 157 -5.30 -12.46 9.48
C GLU A 157 -5.25 -13.15 10.86
N ASP A 158 -5.13 -14.48 10.89
CA ASP A 158 -5.11 -15.29 12.12
C ASP A 158 -3.70 -15.48 12.71
N LEU A 159 -2.65 -15.02 12.02
CA LEU A 159 -1.30 -15.09 12.56
C LEU A 159 -1.21 -14.34 13.89
N LYS A 160 -0.45 -14.89 14.83
CA LYS A 160 -0.08 -14.13 16.04
C LYS A 160 0.83 -12.98 15.62
N LYS A 161 0.36 -11.75 15.83
CA LYS A 161 0.99 -10.53 15.34
C LYS A 161 1.59 -9.73 16.47
N SER A 162 2.59 -8.95 16.13
CA SER A 162 3.09 -7.89 17.01
C SER A 162 2.04 -6.80 17.22
N PRO A 163 2.08 -6.08 18.34
CA PRO A 163 1.31 -4.84 18.48
C PRO A 163 1.63 -3.86 17.34
N GLY A 164 0.61 -3.22 16.78
CA GLY A 164 0.77 -2.24 15.69
C GLY A 164 0.53 -2.81 14.28
N VAL A 165 0.30 -4.11 14.15
CA VAL A 165 -0.14 -4.69 12.86
C VAL A 165 -1.64 -4.46 12.68
N ASN A 166 -2.00 -3.69 11.67
CA ASN A 166 -3.38 -3.45 11.29
C ASN A 166 -3.80 -4.39 10.17
N LEU A 167 -5.07 -4.75 10.14
CA LEU A 167 -5.67 -5.57 9.11
C LEU A 167 -6.52 -4.71 8.19
N ALA A 168 -6.40 -4.88 6.88
CA ALA A 168 -7.27 -4.25 5.91
C ALA A 168 -7.35 -5.03 4.61
N GLN A 169 -8.47 -4.91 3.88
CA GLN A 169 -8.61 -5.43 2.51
C GLN A 169 -8.21 -4.41 1.45
N LEU A 170 -8.23 -3.12 1.79
CA LEU A 170 -7.75 -2.04 0.93
C LEU A 170 -6.50 -1.43 1.52
N ALA A 171 -5.48 -1.21 0.71
CA ALA A 171 -4.35 -0.36 1.07
C ALA A 171 -3.93 0.53 -0.10
N ILE A 172 -3.59 1.77 0.21
CA ILE A 172 -2.95 2.71 -0.69
C ILE A 172 -1.52 2.87 -0.18
N VAL A 173 -0.55 2.45 -0.97
CA VAL A 173 0.85 2.35 -0.56
C VAL A 173 1.70 3.25 -1.44
N PHE A 174 2.44 4.15 -0.81
CA PHE A 174 3.44 4.98 -1.46
C PHE A 174 4.82 4.47 -1.07
N THR A 175 5.69 4.22 -2.06
CA THR A 175 7.09 3.85 -1.83
C THR A 175 7.99 4.84 -2.55
N GLY A 176 9.13 5.19 -1.96
CA GLY A 176 10.10 6.07 -2.58
C GLY A 176 10.89 6.93 -1.59
N ASN A 177 11.70 7.84 -2.13
CA ASN A 177 12.54 8.74 -1.33
C ASN A 177 11.88 10.09 -0.98
N ARG A 178 10.61 10.27 -1.29
CA ARG A 178 9.93 11.56 -1.15
C ARG A 178 9.23 11.71 0.19
N GLY A 179 9.84 12.47 1.10
CA GLY A 179 9.21 12.90 2.36
C GLY A 179 8.12 13.97 2.18
N TRP A 180 7.43 14.02 1.04
CA TRP A 180 6.45 15.07 0.75
C TRP A 180 5.08 14.83 1.38
N LEU A 181 4.74 13.57 1.70
CA LEU A 181 3.49 13.24 2.37
C LEU A 181 3.57 13.31 3.89
N TYR A 182 4.76 13.22 4.46
CA TYR A 182 4.92 13.24 5.90
C TYR A 182 6.22 13.94 6.33
N GLU A 183 6.25 14.39 7.55
CA GLU A 183 7.41 14.98 8.19
C GLU A 183 7.81 14.14 9.39
N VAL A 184 9.04 13.64 9.39
CA VAL A 184 9.59 12.95 10.56
C VAL A 184 9.79 13.97 11.66
N LYS A 185 9.05 13.85 12.76
CA LYS A 185 9.19 14.66 13.95
C LYS A 185 9.38 13.76 15.17
N ASN A 186 10.58 13.77 15.75
CA ASN A 186 10.85 13.12 17.03
C ASN A 186 10.36 11.67 17.12
N ASP A 187 10.85 10.81 16.25
CA ASP A 187 10.56 9.36 16.18
C ASP A 187 9.11 8.99 15.85
N ARG A 188 8.30 9.95 15.35
CA ARG A 188 6.96 9.66 14.84
C ARG A 188 6.71 10.43 13.56
N ASP A 189 6.32 9.68 12.54
CA ASP A 189 5.94 10.24 11.26
C ASP A 189 4.55 10.88 11.34
N ALA A 190 4.43 12.10 10.82
CA ALA A 190 3.16 12.79 10.71
C ALA A 190 2.92 13.19 9.26
N ILE A 191 1.76 12.88 8.74
CA ILE A 191 1.38 13.36 7.40
C ILE A 191 1.26 14.86 7.45
N LYS A 192 1.96 15.54 6.51
CA LYS A 192 1.91 17.01 6.38
C LYS A 192 0.61 17.51 5.79
N ASP A 193 -0.05 16.69 5.00
CA ASP A 193 -1.24 17.04 4.22
C ASP A 193 -2.50 16.45 4.83
N GLU A 194 -3.00 17.11 5.88
CA GLU A 194 -4.26 16.71 6.52
C GLU A 194 -5.45 16.79 5.55
N GLU A 195 -5.41 17.68 4.56
CA GLU A 195 -6.47 17.80 3.55
C GLU A 195 -6.48 16.58 2.63
N PHE A 196 -5.31 16.07 2.25
CA PHE A 196 -5.20 14.84 1.47
C PHE A 196 -5.84 13.65 2.18
N LEU A 197 -5.53 13.45 3.47
CA LEU A 197 -6.12 12.37 4.24
C LEU A 197 -7.61 12.52 4.45
N SER A 198 -8.07 13.73 4.79
CA SER A 198 -9.50 13.97 4.97
C SER A 198 -10.28 13.72 3.68
N THR A 199 -9.70 14.05 2.53
CA THR A 199 -10.32 13.76 1.23
C THR A 199 -10.40 12.25 0.98
N ILE A 200 -9.34 11.49 1.28
CA ILE A 200 -9.38 10.02 1.16
C ILE A 200 -10.46 9.43 2.08
N GLU A 201 -10.57 9.89 3.32
CA GLU A 201 -11.62 9.45 4.25
C GLU A 201 -13.03 9.76 3.74
N GLU A 202 -13.26 10.94 3.17
CA GLU A 202 -14.54 11.33 2.58
C GLU A 202 -14.89 10.45 1.38
N LEU A 203 -13.95 10.23 0.45
CA LEU A 203 -14.15 9.41 -0.73
C LEU A 203 -14.44 7.95 -0.38
N LEU A 204 -13.75 7.41 0.61
CA LEU A 204 -13.96 6.05 1.08
C LEU A 204 -15.18 5.95 2.02
N GLY A 205 -15.60 7.04 2.67
CA GLY A 205 -16.68 7.03 3.65
C GLY A 205 -16.31 6.30 4.94
N THR A 206 -15.03 6.18 5.26
CA THR A 206 -14.49 5.53 6.46
C THR A 206 -13.24 6.22 6.95
N LYS A 207 -12.90 6.06 8.22
CA LYS A 207 -11.63 6.52 8.77
C LYS A 207 -10.49 5.63 8.30
N VAL A 208 -9.32 6.24 8.17
CA VAL A 208 -8.09 5.54 7.78
C VAL A 208 -7.03 5.64 8.86
N ASP A 209 -6.19 4.63 8.93
CA ASP A 209 -4.92 4.65 9.66
C ASP A 209 -3.79 4.85 8.66
N VAL A 210 -2.72 5.46 9.15
CA VAL A 210 -1.50 5.70 8.38
C VAL A 210 -0.34 5.01 9.07
N ILE A 211 0.37 4.18 8.32
CA ILE A 211 1.57 3.49 8.77
C ILE A 211 2.73 4.00 7.94
N ALA A 212 3.70 4.62 8.57
CA ALA A 212 4.91 5.08 7.92
C ALA A 212 6.07 4.14 8.29
N VAL A 213 6.79 3.68 7.28
CA VAL A 213 7.89 2.73 7.39
C VAL A 213 9.14 3.36 6.79
N GLY A 214 10.21 3.47 7.58
CA GLY A 214 11.54 3.87 7.09
C GLY A 214 12.47 2.66 6.95
N TYR A 215 13.22 2.54 5.85
CA TYR A 215 14.22 1.48 5.64
C TYR A 215 15.50 1.98 4.97
#